data_989c8fb21db5b4a3f31fddac67f7a15b
#
_entry.id   989c8fb21db5b4a3f31fddac67f7a15b
#
_cell.length_a   1.000
_cell.length_b   1.000
_cell.length_c   1.000
_cell.angle_alpha   90.00
_cell.angle_beta   90.00
_cell.angle_gamma   90.00
#
_symmetry.space_group_name_H-M   'P 1'
#
loop_
_entity.id
_entity.type
_entity.pdbx_description
1 polymer ?
#
loop_
_entity_poly.entity_id
_entity_poly.type
_entity_poly.pdbx_seq_one_letter_code
_entity_poly.pdbx_strand_id
1 'polypeptide(L)'
;LVTHKKQLENWIAKLKKSSFFALDTETTGLDYMDAKLVGISLSVKSGEAAYIPLAHDHDDQLPEDLVLGELKPILESKKTKVIGQNIKFDRNILSRYGINLNSIENDTMLMSYVLNSTASRHNLDALAQHYLNYKTTTFEEVAGKGVKQITFDLVPIDKAAHYAAEDADITFRLYEELKSKLAKEPVLSALLEEVEIPLIRVLSDMEQAGTLVNEKILKAQSKNF
;
A
#
# COMPACT_ATOMS: atom_id res chain seq x y z
N LEU A 1 -1.11 3.56 17.02
CA LEU A 1 -0.01 2.62 17.18
C LEU A 1 -0.53 1.33 17.84
N VAL A 2 -0.18 0.16 17.29
CA VAL A 2 -0.60 -1.16 17.75
C VAL A 2 0.64 -1.96 18.14
N THR A 3 0.96 -1.99 19.44
CA THR A 3 2.13 -2.68 19.99
C THR A 3 1.76 -3.80 20.97
N HIS A 4 0.46 -3.94 21.28
CA HIS A 4 0.00 -4.94 22.25
C HIS A 4 -1.10 -5.83 21.65
N LYS A 5 -1.13 -7.10 22.08
CA LYS A 5 -2.07 -8.11 21.58
C LYS A 5 -3.54 -7.67 21.64
N LYS A 6 -3.97 -7.02 22.73
CA LYS A 6 -5.36 -6.54 22.87
C LYS A 6 -5.73 -5.47 21.83
N GLN A 7 -4.77 -4.61 21.46
CA GLN A 7 -4.97 -3.60 20.40
C GLN A 7 -5.11 -4.29 19.05
N LEU A 8 -4.27 -5.29 18.77
CA LEU A 8 -4.37 -6.11 17.55
C LEU A 8 -5.73 -6.81 17.46
N GLU A 9 -6.16 -7.49 18.51
CA GLU A 9 -7.47 -8.16 18.59
C GLU A 9 -8.63 -7.19 18.30
N ASN A 10 -8.56 -5.96 18.84
CA ASN A 10 -9.55 -4.92 18.57
C ASN A 10 -9.57 -4.51 17.09
N TRP A 11 -8.40 -4.35 16.46
CA TRP A 11 -8.32 -4.02 15.04
C TRP A 11 -8.79 -5.18 14.15
N ILE A 12 -8.41 -6.41 14.45
CA ILE A 12 -8.92 -7.61 13.79
C ILE A 12 -10.46 -7.67 13.83
N ALA A 13 -11.05 -7.34 14.98
CA ALA A 13 -12.51 -7.30 15.12
C ALA A 13 -13.16 -6.20 14.27
N LYS A 14 -12.52 -5.02 14.13
CA LYS A 14 -12.97 -3.95 13.26
C LYS A 14 -12.88 -4.34 11.78
N LEU A 15 -11.74 -4.89 11.36
CA LEU A 15 -11.52 -5.35 9.99
C LEU A 15 -12.56 -6.41 9.57
N LYS A 16 -12.84 -7.38 10.44
CA LYS A 16 -13.85 -8.42 10.19
C LYS A 16 -15.28 -7.87 10.06
N LYS A 17 -15.56 -6.71 10.64
CA LYS A 17 -16.88 -6.05 10.56
C LYS A 17 -16.99 -5.10 9.35
N SER A 18 -15.88 -4.66 8.82
CA SER A 18 -15.83 -3.73 7.70
C SER A 18 -16.10 -4.46 6.39
N SER A 19 -16.86 -3.85 5.48
CA SER A 19 -17.04 -4.33 4.10
C SER A 19 -15.79 -4.11 3.27
N PHE A 20 -15.06 -3.04 3.55
CA PHE A 20 -13.75 -2.71 2.96
C PHE A 20 -12.91 -1.91 3.95
N PHE A 21 -11.60 -1.91 3.74
CA PHE A 21 -10.64 -1.12 4.52
C PHE A 21 -9.45 -0.71 3.65
N ALA A 22 -8.77 0.37 4.01
CA ALA A 22 -7.50 0.74 3.40
C ALA A 22 -6.35 -0.02 4.04
N LEU A 23 -5.42 -0.45 3.21
CA LEU A 23 -4.16 -1.11 3.57
C LEU A 23 -3.02 -0.36 2.91
N ASP A 24 -1.92 -0.22 3.64
CA ASP A 24 -0.64 0.21 3.13
C ASP A 24 0.49 -0.51 3.86
N THR A 25 1.64 -0.72 3.21
CA THR A 25 2.79 -1.42 3.77
C THR A 25 4.02 -0.52 3.79
N GLU A 26 4.64 -0.43 4.95
CA GLU A 26 5.94 0.23 5.10
C GLU A 26 7.08 -0.77 4.95
N THR A 27 8.10 -0.38 4.20
CA THR A 27 9.19 -1.26 3.81
C THR A 27 10.56 -0.59 3.92
N THR A 28 11.63 -1.39 3.90
CA THR A 28 13.01 -0.87 3.93
C THR A 28 13.44 -0.19 2.62
N GLY A 29 12.66 -0.31 1.54
CA GLY A 29 12.99 0.26 0.24
C GLY A 29 11.92 0.02 -0.81
N LEU A 30 12.14 0.52 -2.03
CA LEU A 30 11.16 0.47 -3.12
C LEU A 30 11.28 -0.76 -4.03
N ASP A 31 12.36 -1.52 -3.91
CA ASP A 31 12.51 -2.78 -4.64
C ASP A 31 11.77 -3.89 -3.90
N TYR A 32 10.56 -4.20 -4.36
CA TYR A 32 9.71 -5.21 -3.72
C TYR A 32 10.30 -6.62 -3.74
N MET A 33 11.34 -6.90 -4.54
CA MET A 33 12.02 -8.19 -4.54
C MET A 33 12.96 -8.35 -3.34
N ASP A 34 13.56 -7.24 -2.86
CA ASP A 34 14.55 -7.24 -1.78
C ASP A 34 14.04 -6.55 -0.50
N ALA A 35 13.14 -5.56 -0.63
CA ALA A 35 12.64 -4.79 0.50
C ALA A 35 11.98 -5.68 1.56
N LYS A 36 12.26 -5.41 2.83
CA LYS A 36 11.63 -6.10 3.97
C LYS A 36 10.40 -5.31 4.43
N LEU A 37 9.39 -6.02 4.88
CA LEU A 37 8.22 -5.42 5.51
C LEU A 37 8.61 -4.86 6.88
N VAL A 38 8.35 -3.57 7.11
CA VAL A 38 8.64 -2.87 8.37
C VAL A 38 7.39 -2.70 9.21
N GLY A 39 6.24 -2.55 8.58
CA GLY A 39 4.97 -2.45 9.27
C GLY A 39 3.78 -2.40 8.31
N ILE A 40 2.59 -2.45 8.87
CA ILE A 40 1.32 -2.42 8.14
C ILE A 40 0.44 -1.32 8.71
N SER A 41 -0.10 -0.47 7.87
CA SER A 41 -1.12 0.50 8.25
C SER A 41 -2.48 0.13 7.69
N LEU A 42 -3.52 0.47 8.45
CA LEU A 42 -4.90 0.07 8.18
C LEU A 42 -5.84 1.22 8.52
N SER A 43 -6.86 1.45 7.68
CA SER A 43 -7.94 2.38 7.99
C SER A 43 -9.30 1.77 7.64
N VAL A 44 -10.27 1.86 8.56
CA VAL A 44 -11.62 1.29 8.40
C VAL A 44 -12.69 2.34 8.15
N LYS A 45 -12.36 3.60 8.37
CA LYS A 45 -13.17 4.78 8.03
C LYS A 45 -12.32 6.04 8.16
N SER A 46 -12.76 7.13 7.56
CA SER A 46 -12.13 8.44 7.69
C SER A 46 -11.88 8.80 9.15
N GLY A 47 -10.63 9.15 9.49
CA GLY A 47 -10.19 9.50 10.84
C GLY A 47 -9.99 8.32 11.78
N GLU A 48 -10.05 7.07 11.31
CA GLU A 48 -9.79 5.89 12.12
C GLU A 48 -8.78 4.96 11.44
N ALA A 49 -7.51 5.19 11.70
CA ALA A 49 -6.39 4.43 11.18
C ALA A 49 -5.46 3.93 12.28
N ALA A 50 -4.65 2.93 11.96
CA ALA A 50 -3.63 2.40 12.84
C ALA A 50 -2.40 1.96 12.07
N TYR A 51 -1.27 1.98 12.75
CA TYR A 51 -0.02 1.38 12.32
C TYR A 51 0.37 0.23 13.24
N ILE A 52 0.78 -0.88 12.66
CA ILE A 52 1.27 -2.09 13.32
C ILE A 52 2.74 -2.26 12.94
N PRO A 53 3.69 -1.86 13.78
CA PRO A 53 5.12 -2.06 13.54
C PRO A 53 5.47 -3.54 13.64
N LEU A 54 6.39 -4.00 12.78
CA LEU A 54 6.83 -5.40 12.69
C LEU A 54 8.35 -5.55 12.78
N ALA A 55 9.10 -4.65 12.13
CA ALA A 55 10.54 -4.77 11.99
C ALA A 55 11.27 -3.43 12.14
N HIS A 56 10.80 -2.56 13.05
CA HIS A 56 11.57 -1.39 13.47
C HIS A 56 12.74 -1.78 14.36
N ASP A 57 13.78 -0.97 14.38
CA ASP A 57 14.86 -1.06 15.38
C ASP A 57 14.37 -0.52 16.73
N HIS A 58 13.41 -1.26 17.33
CA HIS A 58 12.73 -0.90 18.57
C HIS A 58 12.13 -2.14 19.25
N ASP A 59 12.16 -2.20 20.59
CA ASP A 59 11.74 -3.40 21.36
C ASP A 59 10.22 -3.53 21.52
N ASP A 60 9.45 -2.43 21.47
CA ASP A 60 8.01 -2.43 21.72
C ASP A 60 7.20 -2.68 20.45
N GLN A 61 7.28 -3.90 19.92
CA GLN A 61 6.46 -4.35 18.80
C GLN A 61 6.01 -5.80 18.96
N LEU A 62 4.91 -6.15 18.30
CA LEU A 62 4.40 -7.51 18.31
C LEU A 62 5.26 -8.42 17.42
N PRO A 63 5.38 -9.72 17.72
CA PRO A 63 6.04 -10.67 16.84
C PRO A 63 5.38 -10.67 15.44
N GLU A 64 6.19 -10.60 14.39
CA GLU A 64 5.74 -10.57 12.98
C GLU A 64 4.81 -11.75 12.68
N ASP A 65 5.20 -12.98 13.04
CA ASP A 65 4.40 -14.19 12.78
C ASP A 65 3.01 -14.12 13.42
N LEU A 66 2.91 -13.53 14.62
CA LEU A 66 1.62 -13.34 15.28
C LEU A 66 0.73 -12.37 14.50
N VAL A 67 1.27 -11.22 14.10
CA VAL A 67 0.50 -10.19 13.40
C VAL A 67 0.08 -10.69 12.02
N LEU A 68 1.01 -11.24 11.26
CA LEU A 68 0.74 -11.75 9.92
C LEU A 68 -0.22 -12.96 9.97
N GLY A 69 -0.09 -13.83 10.96
CA GLY A 69 -1.00 -14.95 11.17
C GLY A 69 -2.44 -14.52 11.43
N GLU A 70 -2.66 -13.45 12.20
CA GLU A 70 -4.00 -12.89 12.47
C GLU A 70 -4.56 -12.10 11.28
N LEU A 71 -3.74 -11.40 10.52
CA LEU A 71 -4.16 -10.61 9.37
C LEU A 71 -4.43 -11.47 8.13
N LYS A 72 -3.64 -12.53 7.91
CA LYS A 72 -3.73 -13.37 6.72
C LYS A 72 -5.15 -13.85 6.37
N PRO A 73 -5.95 -14.41 7.31
CA PRO A 73 -7.31 -14.86 6.98
C PRO A 73 -8.24 -13.73 6.52
N ILE A 74 -7.96 -12.48 6.91
CA ILE A 74 -8.73 -11.30 6.52
C ILE A 74 -8.29 -10.81 5.14
N LEU A 75 -6.98 -10.70 4.92
CA LEU A 75 -6.38 -10.22 3.68
C LEU A 75 -6.62 -11.20 2.51
N GLU A 76 -6.70 -12.49 2.79
CA GLU A 76 -7.03 -13.53 1.81
C GLU A 76 -8.54 -13.78 1.64
N SER A 77 -9.38 -13.14 2.47
CA SER A 77 -10.83 -13.30 2.40
C SER A 77 -11.40 -12.67 1.13
N LYS A 78 -12.33 -13.40 0.48
CA LYS A 78 -13.12 -12.85 -0.63
C LYS A 78 -14.29 -11.97 -0.17
N LYS A 79 -14.59 -11.97 1.13
CA LYS A 79 -15.72 -11.21 1.70
C LYS A 79 -15.34 -9.79 2.07
N THR A 80 -14.12 -9.57 2.50
CA THR A 80 -13.61 -8.26 2.90
C THR A 80 -12.77 -7.69 1.78
N LYS A 81 -13.07 -6.49 1.37
CA LYS A 81 -12.41 -5.81 0.26
C LYS A 81 -11.28 -4.92 0.76
N VAL A 82 -10.18 -4.88 0.01
CA VAL A 82 -9.02 -4.06 0.33
C VAL A 82 -8.89 -2.94 -0.68
N ILE A 83 -8.63 -1.74 -0.22
CA ILE A 83 -8.26 -0.57 -1.03
C ILE A 83 -6.84 -0.15 -0.68
N GLY A 84 -6.10 0.39 -1.64
CA GLY A 84 -4.74 0.88 -1.42
C GLY A 84 -4.38 2.02 -2.37
N GLN A 85 -3.20 2.52 -2.20
CA GLN A 85 -2.54 3.48 -3.10
C GLN A 85 -1.35 2.77 -3.76
N ASN A 86 -1.40 2.46 -5.06
CA ASN A 86 -0.43 1.59 -5.73
C ASN A 86 -0.35 0.19 -5.07
N ILE A 87 -1.52 -0.37 -4.77
CA ILE A 87 -1.69 -1.63 -4.00
C ILE A 87 -0.99 -2.85 -4.64
N LYS A 88 -0.58 -2.76 -5.89
CA LYS A 88 0.26 -3.78 -6.53
C LYS A 88 1.58 -3.96 -5.79
N PHE A 89 2.19 -2.86 -5.31
CA PHE A 89 3.40 -2.92 -4.50
C PHE A 89 3.16 -3.71 -3.21
N ASP A 90 2.11 -3.37 -2.46
CA ASP A 90 1.75 -4.05 -1.20
C ASP A 90 1.44 -5.53 -1.43
N ARG A 91 0.75 -5.84 -2.52
CA ARG A 91 0.51 -7.23 -2.94
C ARG A 91 1.81 -7.98 -3.18
N ASN A 92 2.79 -7.36 -3.86
CA ASN A 92 4.09 -7.97 -4.11
C ASN A 92 4.87 -8.19 -2.80
N ILE A 93 4.89 -7.22 -1.91
CA ILE A 93 5.52 -7.36 -0.58
C ILE A 93 4.86 -8.49 0.21
N LEU A 94 3.53 -8.46 0.41
CA LEU A 94 2.81 -9.42 1.22
C LEU A 94 2.90 -10.86 0.67
N SER A 95 3.00 -11.02 -0.65
CA SER A 95 3.17 -12.34 -1.27
C SER A 95 4.45 -13.04 -0.83
N ARG A 96 5.53 -12.30 -0.56
CA ARG A 96 6.81 -12.85 -0.04
C ARG A 96 6.68 -13.35 1.41
N TYR A 97 5.67 -12.85 2.13
CA TYR A 97 5.31 -13.34 3.47
C TYR A 97 4.18 -14.38 3.43
N GLY A 98 3.90 -14.94 2.22
CA GLY A 98 2.90 -15.98 2.02
C GLY A 98 1.45 -15.50 2.19
N ILE A 99 1.20 -14.20 2.01
CA ILE A 99 -0.14 -13.60 2.06
C ILE A 99 -0.56 -13.15 0.67
N ASN A 100 -1.69 -13.65 0.18
CA ASN A 100 -2.25 -13.29 -1.11
C ASN A 100 -3.43 -12.33 -0.93
N LEU A 101 -3.33 -11.11 -1.45
CA LEU A 101 -4.45 -10.18 -1.52
C LEU A 101 -5.43 -10.67 -2.60
N ASN A 102 -6.53 -11.32 -2.17
CA ASN A 102 -7.50 -11.92 -3.10
C ASN A 102 -8.66 -11.01 -3.49
N SER A 103 -8.89 -9.94 -2.74
CA SER A 103 -10.06 -9.07 -2.89
C SER A 103 -9.68 -7.61 -2.87
N ILE A 104 -8.91 -7.18 -3.86
CA ILE A 104 -8.65 -5.75 -4.11
C ILE A 104 -9.94 -5.14 -4.63
N GLU A 105 -10.47 -4.14 -3.91
CA GLU A 105 -11.64 -3.36 -4.33
C GLU A 105 -11.24 -2.26 -5.29
N ASN A 106 -10.20 -1.51 -4.92
CA ASN A 106 -9.73 -0.40 -5.72
C ASN A 106 -8.30 0.02 -5.35
N ASP A 107 -7.73 0.82 -6.25
CA ASP A 107 -6.44 1.48 -6.12
C ASP A 107 -6.62 2.98 -6.40
N THR A 108 -6.35 3.84 -5.43
CA THR A 108 -6.59 5.29 -5.54
C THR A 108 -5.70 5.96 -6.60
N MET A 109 -4.51 5.42 -6.86
CA MET A 109 -3.66 5.86 -7.95
C MET A 109 -4.33 5.58 -9.31
N LEU A 110 -4.83 4.36 -9.53
CA LEU A 110 -5.52 3.99 -10.77
C LEU A 110 -6.84 4.72 -10.93
N MET A 111 -7.63 4.88 -9.87
CA MET A 111 -8.86 5.67 -9.88
C MET A 111 -8.61 7.10 -10.39
N SER A 112 -7.58 7.75 -9.84
CA SER A 112 -7.20 9.09 -10.27
C SER A 112 -6.67 9.12 -11.71
N TYR A 113 -5.87 8.14 -12.09
CA TYR A 113 -5.34 8.03 -13.45
C TYR A 113 -6.44 7.87 -14.49
N VAL A 114 -7.42 7.01 -14.23
CA VAL A 114 -8.58 6.79 -15.11
C VAL A 114 -9.44 8.03 -15.20
N LEU A 115 -9.69 8.74 -14.08
CA LEU A 115 -10.46 9.98 -14.07
C LEU A 115 -9.80 11.09 -14.90
N ASN A 116 -8.49 11.27 -14.74
CA ASN A 116 -7.74 12.27 -15.49
C ASN A 116 -6.23 11.99 -15.43
N SER A 117 -5.71 11.29 -16.44
CA SER A 117 -4.32 10.86 -16.52
C SER A 117 -3.27 11.99 -16.51
N THR A 118 -3.68 13.23 -16.74
CA THR A 118 -2.78 14.40 -16.83
C THR A 118 -2.94 15.40 -15.68
N ALA A 119 -3.89 15.19 -14.76
CA ALA A 119 -4.23 16.18 -13.73
C ALA A 119 -3.16 16.32 -12.64
N SER A 120 -2.43 15.25 -12.31
CA SER A 120 -1.46 15.24 -11.22
C SER A 120 -0.40 14.16 -11.42
N ARG A 121 0.52 14.03 -10.42
CA ARG A 121 1.50 12.93 -10.39
C ARG A 121 0.91 11.59 -9.93
N HIS A 122 -0.33 11.53 -9.52
CA HIS A 122 -1.03 10.37 -8.99
C HIS A 122 -0.37 9.69 -7.76
N ASN A 123 0.64 10.31 -7.14
CA ASN A 123 1.15 9.88 -5.84
C ASN A 123 0.24 10.39 -4.72
N LEU A 124 0.30 9.77 -3.54
CA LEU A 124 -0.60 10.03 -2.43
C LEU A 124 -0.66 11.52 -2.04
N ASP A 125 0.49 12.17 -1.89
CA ASP A 125 0.59 13.60 -1.51
C ASP A 125 -0.10 14.52 -2.52
N ALA A 126 0.16 14.29 -3.82
CA ALA A 126 -0.46 15.08 -4.88
C ALA A 126 -1.98 14.87 -4.93
N LEU A 127 -2.44 13.64 -4.74
CA LEU A 127 -3.86 13.30 -4.70
C LEU A 127 -4.55 13.90 -3.48
N ALA A 128 -3.93 13.80 -2.28
CA ALA A 128 -4.44 14.40 -1.06
C ALA A 128 -4.59 15.92 -1.21
N GLN A 129 -3.58 16.58 -1.75
CA GLN A 129 -3.64 18.03 -2.00
C GLN A 129 -4.72 18.39 -3.03
N HIS A 130 -4.82 17.61 -4.12
CA HIS A 130 -5.73 17.93 -5.22
C HIS A 130 -7.21 17.66 -4.87
N TYR A 131 -7.50 16.50 -4.29
CA TYR A 131 -8.88 16.06 -4.07
C TYR A 131 -9.41 16.37 -2.68
N LEU A 132 -8.54 16.39 -1.65
CA LEU A 132 -8.92 16.60 -0.27
C LEU A 132 -8.51 17.97 0.27
N ASN A 133 -7.74 18.76 -0.50
CA ASN A 133 -7.07 20.00 -0.01
C ASN A 133 -6.32 19.77 1.30
N TYR A 134 -5.66 18.62 1.40
CA TYR A 134 -4.95 18.17 2.58
C TYR A 134 -3.45 18.04 2.28
N LYS A 135 -2.61 18.60 3.14
CA LYS A 135 -1.16 18.45 3.06
C LYS A 135 -0.74 17.30 3.97
N THR A 136 -0.26 16.22 3.38
CA THR A 136 0.27 15.04 4.08
C THR A 136 1.64 15.33 4.68
N THR A 137 2.04 14.50 5.63
CA THR A 137 3.43 14.37 6.08
C THR A 137 4.21 13.66 4.98
N THR A 138 5.32 14.24 4.53
CA THR A 138 6.13 13.62 3.47
C THR A 138 7.14 12.62 4.04
N PHE A 139 7.54 11.63 3.23
CA PHE A 139 8.59 10.69 3.61
C PHE A 139 9.90 11.40 4.01
N GLU A 140 10.26 12.49 3.32
CA GLU A 140 11.44 13.29 3.65
C GLU A 140 11.36 13.93 5.05
N GLU A 141 10.16 14.27 5.53
CA GLU A 141 9.97 14.85 6.87
C GLU A 141 10.19 13.82 7.99
N VAL A 142 9.95 12.54 7.74
CA VAL A 142 10.12 11.46 8.73
C VAL A 142 11.46 10.74 8.63
N ALA A 143 11.96 10.49 7.40
CA ALA A 143 13.17 9.71 7.14
C ALA A 143 14.38 10.55 6.74
N GLY A 144 14.22 11.87 6.52
CA GLY A 144 15.30 12.74 6.04
C GLY A 144 15.47 12.72 4.52
N LYS A 145 16.45 13.49 4.02
CA LYS A 145 16.65 13.72 2.59
C LYS A 145 18.09 13.46 2.13
N GLY A 146 18.24 12.91 0.91
CA GLY A 146 19.54 12.72 0.26
C GLY A 146 20.43 11.76 1.06
N VAL A 147 21.72 12.10 1.21
CA VAL A 147 22.70 11.25 1.91
C VAL A 147 22.45 11.05 3.41
N LYS A 148 21.53 11.82 4.00
CA LYS A 148 21.12 11.69 5.40
C LYS A 148 19.79 10.93 5.54
N GLN A 149 19.20 10.50 4.44
CA GLN A 149 17.97 9.73 4.47
C GLN A 149 18.22 8.35 5.07
N ILE A 150 17.42 7.99 6.05
CA ILE A 150 17.43 6.67 6.69
C ILE A 150 16.35 5.78 6.09
N THR A 151 16.47 4.47 6.27
CA THR A 151 15.42 3.51 5.93
C THR A 151 14.29 3.59 6.96
N PHE A 152 13.09 3.16 6.58
CA PHE A 152 11.89 3.35 7.41
C PHE A 152 11.96 2.59 8.75
N ASP A 153 12.63 1.45 8.79
CA ASP A 153 12.91 0.67 10.00
C ASP A 153 13.70 1.44 11.07
N LEU A 154 14.46 2.46 10.66
CA LEU A 154 15.23 3.34 11.55
C LEU A 154 14.47 4.61 11.94
N VAL A 155 13.29 4.86 11.38
CA VAL A 155 12.45 6.02 11.77
C VAL A 155 11.90 5.77 13.18
N PRO A 156 11.96 6.77 14.09
CA PRO A 156 11.36 6.66 15.41
C PRO A 156 9.89 6.24 15.33
N ILE A 157 9.51 5.24 16.11
CA ILE A 157 8.23 4.52 15.97
C ILE A 157 7.00 5.44 16.07
N ASP A 158 7.04 6.47 16.90
CA ASP A 158 5.94 7.44 17.02
C ASP A 158 5.76 8.26 15.74
N LYS A 159 6.86 8.64 15.08
CA LYS A 159 6.82 9.36 13.80
C LYS A 159 6.39 8.43 12.67
N ALA A 160 6.91 7.20 12.65
CA ALA A 160 6.52 6.18 11.69
C ALA A 160 5.02 5.87 11.81
N ALA A 161 4.52 5.73 13.04
CA ALA A 161 3.11 5.45 13.30
C ALA A 161 2.19 6.59 12.83
N HIS A 162 2.60 7.84 13.03
CA HIS A 162 1.82 8.97 12.54
C HIS A 162 1.78 9.00 11.02
N TYR A 163 2.92 8.90 10.37
CA TYR A 163 3.07 8.89 8.92
C TYR A 163 2.26 7.75 8.28
N ALA A 164 2.52 6.51 8.67
CA ALA A 164 1.87 5.34 8.08
C ALA A 164 0.35 5.29 8.33
N ALA A 165 -0.11 5.68 9.53
CA ALA A 165 -1.54 5.77 9.81
C ALA A 165 -2.22 6.89 9.02
N GLU A 166 -1.53 8.03 8.79
CA GLU A 166 -2.00 9.10 7.92
C GLU A 166 -2.16 8.59 6.48
N ASP A 167 -1.18 7.86 5.93
CA ASP A 167 -1.24 7.33 4.56
C ASP A 167 -2.44 6.39 4.36
N ALA A 168 -2.71 5.50 5.31
CA ALA A 168 -3.90 4.65 5.27
C ALA A 168 -5.21 5.44 5.39
N ASP A 169 -5.29 6.47 6.26
CA ASP A 169 -6.48 7.32 6.38
C ASP A 169 -6.72 8.14 5.11
N ILE A 170 -5.67 8.74 4.58
CA ILE A 170 -5.75 9.52 3.33
C ILE A 170 -6.16 8.63 2.17
N THR A 171 -5.61 7.42 2.06
CA THR A 171 -6.02 6.43 1.05
C THR A 171 -7.51 6.11 1.16
N PHE A 172 -8.02 5.90 2.38
CA PHE A 172 -9.44 5.66 2.61
C PHE A 172 -10.31 6.85 2.16
N ARG A 173 -9.96 8.07 2.56
CA ARG A 173 -10.67 9.30 2.19
C ARG A 173 -10.62 9.58 0.70
N LEU A 174 -9.47 9.35 0.06
CA LEU A 174 -9.32 9.46 -1.40
C LEU A 174 -10.23 8.47 -2.13
N TYR A 175 -10.31 7.22 -1.66
CA TYR A 175 -11.22 6.24 -2.24
C TYR A 175 -12.67 6.73 -2.22
N GLU A 176 -13.16 7.26 -1.10
CA GLU A 176 -14.54 7.76 -0.98
C GLU A 176 -14.79 8.92 -1.97
N GLU A 177 -13.87 9.87 -2.05
CA GLU A 177 -13.97 11.02 -2.94
C GLU A 177 -13.91 10.62 -4.42
N LEU A 178 -12.93 9.80 -4.79
CA LEU A 178 -12.73 9.35 -6.17
C LEU A 178 -13.88 8.44 -6.65
N LYS A 179 -14.38 7.57 -5.77
CA LYS A 179 -15.55 6.73 -6.05
C LYS A 179 -16.78 7.58 -6.37
N SER A 180 -17.01 8.65 -5.61
CA SER A 180 -18.09 9.60 -5.87
C SER A 180 -17.99 10.28 -7.24
N LYS A 181 -16.76 10.57 -7.70
CA LYS A 181 -16.51 11.18 -9.02
C LYS A 181 -16.67 10.15 -10.14
N LEU A 182 -16.10 8.96 -10.00
CA LEU A 182 -16.23 7.86 -10.96
C LEU A 182 -17.67 7.42 -11.17
N ALA A 183 -18.51 7.45 -10.15
CA ALA A 183 -19.93 7.15 -10.26
C ALA A 183 -20.70 8.06 -11.26
N LYS A 184 -20.13 9.22 -11.61
CA LYS A 184 -20.68 10.15 -12.61
C LYS A 184 -20.17 9.87 -14.03
N GLU A 185 -19.19 8.98 -14.18
CA GLU A 185 -18.48 8.65 -15.40
C GLU A 185 -18.56 7.13 -15.67
N PRO A 186 -19.71 6.60 -16.13
CA PRO A 186 -19.95 5.15 -16.24
C PRO A 186 -18.92 4.42 -17.12
N VAL A 187 -18.44 5.06 -18.19
CA VAL A 187 -17.44 4.46 -19.10
C VAL A 187 -16.10 4.31 -18.40
N LEU A 188 -15.69 5.31 -17.60
CA LEU A 188 -14.45 5.27 -16.84
C LEU A 188 -14.55 4.30 -15.67
N SER A 189 -15.71 4.22 -14.99
CA SER A 189 -15.96 3.18 -13.97
C SER A 189 -15.81 1.78 -14.55
N ALA A 190 -16.43 1.51 -15.72
CA ALA A 190 -16.31 0.21 -16.37
C ALA A 190 -14.85 -0.11 -16.76
N LEU A 191 -14.10 0.85 -17.29
CA LEU A 191 -12.68 0.69 -17.61
C LEU A 191 -11.89 0.31 -16.33
N LEU A 192 -12.11 1.02 -15.23
CA LEU A 192 -11.44 0.74 -13.96
C LEU A 192 -11.76 -0.67 -13.47
N GLU A 193 -13.05 -1.03 -13.41
CA GLU A 193 -13.52 -2.27 -12.80
C GLU A 193 -13.23 -3.51 -13.65
N GLU A 194 -13.34 -3.39 -14.98
CA GLU A 194 -13.23 -4.52 -15.90
C GLU A 194 -11.81 -4.74 -16.42
N VAL A 195 -10.96 -3.71 -16.41
CA VAL A 195 -9.60 -3.77 -16.95
C VAL A 195 -8.55 -3.46 -15.90
N GLU A 196 -8.54 -2.25 -15.33
CA GLU A 196 -7.41 -1.78 -14.52
C GLU A 196 -7.26 -2.56 -13.21
N ILE A 197 -8.35 -2.80 -12.47
CA ILE A 197 -8.30 -3.54 -11.21
C ILE A 197 -7.92 -5.02 -11.43
N PRO A 198 -8.54 -5.78 -12.36
CA PRO A 198 -8.10 -7.13 -12.68
C PRO A 198 -6.64 -7.21 -13.15
N LEU A 199 -6.16 -6.20 -13.86
CA LEU A 199 -4.80 -6.14 -14.39
C LEU A 199 -3.74 -6.06 -13.28
N ILE A 200 -4.05 -5.49 -12.12
CA ILE A 200 -3.14 -5.44 -10.96
C ILE A 200 -2.56 -6.83 -10.67
N ARG A 201 -3.43 -7.84 -10.61
CA ARG A 201 -3.00 -9.21 -10.32
C ARG A 201 -2.11 -9.77 -11.42
N VAL A 202 -2.50 -9.58 -12.67
CA VAL A 202 -1.74 -10.10 -13.83
C VAL A 202 -0.33 -9.50 -13.85
N LEU A 203 -0.23 -8.19 -13.70
CA LEU A 203 1.06 -7.48 -13.68
C LEU A 203 1.91 -7.92 -12.48
N SER A 204 1.31 -8.03 -11.29
CA SER A 204 2.01 -8.51 -10.10
C SER A 204 2.54 -9.94 -10.28
N ASP A 205 1.74 -10.86 -10.83
CA ASP A 205 2.17 -12.23 -11.09
C ASP A 205 3.31 -12.28 -12.15
N MET A 206 3.26 -11.44 -13.18
CA MET A 206 4.32 -11.30 -14.18
C MET A 206 5.61 -10.74 -13.57
N GLU A 207 5.51 -9.70 -12.75
CA GLU A 207 6.65 -9.09 -12.07
C GLU A 207 7.34 -10.06 -11.12
N GLN A 208 6.57 -10.85 -10.37
CA GLN A 208 7.12 -11.88 -9.46
C GLN A 208 7.75 -13.06 -10.21
N ALA A 209 7.20 -13.45 -11.36
CA ALA A 209 7.79 -14.49 -12.21
C ALA A 209 9.10 -14.03 -12.85
N GLY A 210 9.21 -12.72 -13.14
CA GLY A 210 10.35 -12.13 -13.81
C GLY A 210 10.49 -12.56 -15.27
N THR A 211 11.56 -12.10 -15.91
CA THR A 211 11.91 -12.44 -17.30
C THR A 211 13.35 -12.89 -17.39
N LEU A 212 13.58 -13.96 -18.16
CA LEU A 212 14.93 -14.45 -18.41
C LEU A 212 15.66 -13.54 -19.41
N VAL A 213 16.78 -12.96 -18.99
CA VAL A 213 17.64 -12.13 -19.85
C VAL A 213 18.73 -12.97 -20.49
N ASN A 214 18.90 -12.85 -21.81
CA ASN A 214 20.00 -13.48 -22.53
C ASN A 214 21.25 -12.61 -22.47
N GLU A 215 22.10 -12.86 -21.48
CA GLU A 215 23.34 -12.10 -21.26
C GLU A 215 24.30 -12.09 -22.47
N LYS A 216 24.36 -13.19 -23.26
CA LYS A 216 25.23 -13.24 -24.43
C LYS A 216 24.83 -12.27 -25.51
N ILE A 217 23.50 -12.13 -25.73
CA ILE A 217 22.95 -11.15 -26.68
C ILE A 217 23.20 -9.74 -26.19
N LEU A 218 22.92 -9.46 -24.92
CA LEU A 218 23.17 -8.13 -24.34
C LEU A 218 24.63 -7.72 -24.40
N LYS A 219 25.58 -8.63 -24.05
CA LYS A 219 27.02 -8.39 -24.15
C LYS A 219 27.46 -8.16 -25.59
N ALA A 220 26.86 -8.85 -26.57
CA ALA A 220 27.15 -8.61 -27.98
C ALA A 220 26.64 -7.24 -28.46
N GLN A 221 25.41 -6.86 -28.07
CA GLN A 221 24.85 -5.54 -28.38
C GLN A 221 25.64 -4.40 -27.76
N SER A 222 26.01 -4.52 -26.49
CA SER A 222 26.82 -3.51 -25.77
C SER A 222 28.18 -3.23 -26.39
N LYS A 223 28.73 -4.13 -27.20
CA LYS A 223 29.98 -3.90 -27.94
C LYS A 223 29.78 -3.13 -29.25
N ASN A 224 28.55 -3.01 -29.70
CA ASN A 224 28.19 -2.32 -30.95
C ASN A 224 27.74 -0.87 -30.72
N PHE A 225 27.63 -0.45 -29.44
CA PHE A 225 27.39 0.92 -28.98
C PHE A 225 28.64 1.50 -28.33
#